data_6d704634bc92e1c824962ceeb682856d
#
_entry.id   6d704634bc92e1c824962ceeb682856d
#
_cell.length_a   1.000
_cell.length_b   1.000
_cell.length_c   1.000
_cell.angle_alpha   90.00
_cell.angle_beta   90.00
_cell.angle_gamma   90.00
#
_symmetry.space_group_name_H-M   'P 1'
#
loop_
_entity.id
_entity.type
_entity.pdbx_description
1 polymer ?
#
loop_
_entity_poly.entity_id
_entity_poly.type
_entity_poly.pdbx_seq_one_letter_code
_entity_poly.pdbx_strand_id
1 'polypeptide(L)'
;MGDIIYTTPVIRCLKKQIPGVEVHFLTKKKFQFIFDGNPYLDKLHLLKDQLSETITELKNEKFDYVIDLHNSLRSVLVKLQLGVRSSTFNKMRFRKWLALRFKINTVPATHLVDRYMDTVTFLGVKNDEAPIDYFLPSNFSINHLLPETHQKAYWVFIIGAMHFTKRMPNYKVISLCKKLSLPIVLLGGDDVKQNGDEIASALGPMVYNACGKL
;
A
#
# COMPACT_ATOMS: atom_id res chain seq x y z
N MET A 1 2.40 -2.17 -3.63
CA MET A 1 2.30 -1.79 -2.21
C MET A 1 1.28 -0.67 -2.02
N GLY A 2 1.43 0.49 -2.65
CA GLY A 2 0.53 1.65 -2.47
C GLY A 2 -0.96 1.32 -2.58
N ASP A 3 -1.37 0.64 -3.65
CA ASP A 3 -2.80 0.29 -3.84
C ASP A 3 -3.38 -0.56 -2.68
N ILE A 4 -2.54 -1.35 -1.99
CA ILE A 4 -2.99 -2.19 -0.89
C ILE A 4 -3.22 -1.36 0.38
N ILE A 5 -2.31 -0.45 0.71
CA ILE A 5 -2.48 0.39 1.90
C ILE A 5 -3.71 1.30 1.77
N TYR A 6 -4.06 1.72 0.55
CA TYR A 6 -5.29 2.48 0.29
C TYR A 6 -6.58 1.67 0.50
N THR A 7 -6.52 0.35 0.74
CA THR A 7 -7.69 -0.46 1.08
C THR A 7 -8.02 -0.43 2.58
N THR A 8 -7.10 0.02 3.43
CA THR A 8 -7.28 0.01 4.90
C THR A 8 -8.47 0.85 5.39
N PRO A 9 -8.80 2.03 4.80
CA PRO A 9 -10.01 2.75 5.16
C PRO A 9 -11.30 1.96 4.92
N VAL A 10 -11.36 1.14 3.85
CA VAL A 10 -12.53 0.29 3.59
C VAL A 10 -12.68 -0.76 4.69
N ILE A 11 -11.60 -1.42 5.10
CA ILE A 11 -11.58 -2.40 6.19
C ILE A 11 -12.06 -1.75 7.49
N ARG A 12 -11.50 -0.60 7.86
CA ARG A 12 -11.87 0.16 9.05
C ARG A 12 -13.33 0.58 9.03
N CYS A 13 -13.81 1.17 7.94
CA CYS A 13 -15.18 1.65 7.83
C CYS A 13 -16.19 0.50 7.89
N LEU A 14 -15.93 -0.63 7.24
CA LEU A 14 -16.74 -1.84 7.36
C LEU A 14 -16.82 -2.29 8.83
N LYS A 15 -15.67 -2.46 9.48
CA LYS A 15 -15.59 -2.95 10.87
C LYS A 15 -16.28 -2.03 11.87
N LYS A 16 -16.20 -0.71 11.67
CA LYS A 16 -16.79 0.28 12.59
C LYS A 16 -18.29 0.50 12.37
N GLN A 17 -18.77 0.35 11.14
CA GLN A 17 -20.14 0.77 10.80
C GLN A 17 -21.12 -0.38 10.67
N ILE A 18 -20.67 -1.63 10.53
CA ILE A 18 -21.54 -2.80 10.45
C ILE A 18 -21.40 -3.61 11.75
N PRO A 19 -22.40 -3.63 12.63
CA PRO A 19 -22.35 -4.41 13.86
C PRO A 19 -22.16 -5.90 13.60
N GLY A 20 -21.23 -6.53 14.29
CA GLY A 20 -20.98 -7.98 14.18
C GLY A 20 -20.32 -8.45 12.88
N VAL A 21 -19.86 -7.54 12.03
CA VAL A 21 -19.19 -7.94 10.78
C VAL A 21 -17.83 -8.60 11.07
N GLU A 22 -17.56 -9.68 10.36
CA GLU A 22 -16.22 -10.27 10.25
C GLU A 22 -15.60 -9.84 8.92
N VAL A 23 -14.46 -9.16 9.00
CA VAL A 23 -13.74 -8.65 7.83
C VAL A 23 -12.51 -9.50 7.57
N HIS A 24 -12.53 -10.22 6.45
CA HIS A 24 -11.42 -11.02 5.99
C HIS A 24 -10.73 -10.34 4.79
N PHE A 25 -9.42 -10.49 4.68
CA PHE A 25 -8.68 -9.92 3.55
C PHE A 25 -7.79 -10.95 2.88
N LEU A 26 -7.84 -11.03 1.55
CA LEU A 26 -6.98 -11.90 0.75
C LEU A 26 -5.85 -11.10 0.13
N THR A 27 -4.61 -11.45 0.42
CA THR A 27 -3.42 -10.80 -0.17
C THR A 27 -2.30 -11.80 -0.48
N LYS A 28 -1.25 -11.33 -1.14
CA LYS A 28 -0.02 -12.11 -1.32
C LYS A 28 0.84 -12.05 -0.06
N LYS A 29 1.55 -13.14 0.26
CA LYS A 29 2.45 -13.24 1.42
C LYS A 29 3.38 -12.04 1.57
N LYS A 30 3.95 -11.53 0.49
CA LYS A 30 4.85 -10.36 0.50
C LYS A 30 4.23 -9.03 0.97
N PHE A 31 2.90 -8.97 1.15
CA PHE A 31 2.18 -7.80 1.64
C PHE A 31 1.52 -8.02 2.99
N GLN A 32 1.74 -9.16 3.62
CA GLN A 32 1.18 -9.52 4.91
C GLN A 32 1.47 -8.45 5.96
N PHE A 33 2.71 -7.96 6.00
CA PHE A 33 3.17 -6.97 6.98
C PHE A 33 2.35 -5.67 7.02
N ILE A 34 1.61 -5.35 5.95
CA ILE A 34 0.74 -4.15 5.90
C ILE A 34 -0.46 -4.30 6.84
N PHE A 35 -0.85 -5.54 7.12
CA PHE A 35 -2.04 -5.86 7.92
C PHE A 35 -1.69 -6.37 9.32
N ASP A 36 -0.40 -6.53 9.63
CA ASP A 36 0.03 -6.98 10.96
C ASP A 36 -0.41 -5.96 12.02
N GLY A 37 -1.08 -6.44 13.07
CA GLY A 37 -1.60 -5.61 14.13
C GLY A 37 -2.81 -4.73 13.76
N ASN A 38 -3.43 -4.91 12.60
CA ASN A 38 -4.63 -4.16 12.22
C ASN A 38 -5.85 -4.63 13.02
N PRO A 39 -6.42 -3.80 13.93
CA PRO A 39 -7.51 -4.20 14.81
C PRO A 39 -8.86 -4.32 14.09
N TYR A 40 -8.94 -3.84 12.86
CA TYR A 40 -10.17 -3.86 12.05
C TYR A 40 -10.28 -5.09 11.16
N LEU A 41 -9.23 -5.93 11.13
CA LEU A 41 -9.17 -7.14 10.31
C LEU A 41 -9.28 -8.37 11.22
N ASP A 42 -10.29 -9.20 10.97
CA ASP A 42 -10.48 -10.44 11.76
C ASP A 42 -9.60 -11.57 11.25
N LYS A 43 -9.46 -11.70 9.93
CA LYS A 43 -8.63 -12.76 9.35
C LYS A 43 -7.92 -12.35 8.06
N LEU A 44 -6.65 -12.67 7.99
CA LEU A 44 -5.83 -12.49 6.79
C LEU A 44 -5.64 -13.84 6.09
N HIS A 45 -6.07 -13.91 4.82
CA HIS A 45 -5.81 -15.05 3.95
C HIS A 45 -4.65 -14.74 3.02
N LEU A 46 -3.75 -15.70 2.90
CA LEU A 46 -2.60 -15.57 2.01
C LEU A 46 -2.82 -16.37 0.73
N LEU A 47 -2.64 -15.70 -0.39
CA LEU A 47 -2.73 -16.32 -1.68
C LEU A 47 -1.64 -17.40 -1.81
N LYS A 48 -2.07 -18.64 -2.01
CA LYS A 48 -1.22 -19.80 -2.24
C LYS A 48 -0.74 -19.85 -3.71
N ASP A 49 0.24 -20.69 -3.98
CA ASP A 49 0.76 -20.86 -5.34
C ASP A 49 -0.32 -21.41 -6.27
N GLN A 50 -1.09 -22.38 -5.78
CA GLN A 50 -2.26 -22.89 -6.48
C GLN A 50 -3.52 -22.13 -6.04
N LEU A 51 -4.18 -21.49 -7.00
CA LEU A 51 -5.39 -20.71 -6.74
C LEU A 51 -6.54 -21.57 -6.22
N SER A 52 -6.63 -22.82 -6.65
CA SER A 52 -7.64 -23.81 -6.20
C SER A 52 -7.61 -24.04 -4.69
N GLU A 53 -6.42 -24.15 -4.11
CA GLU A 53 -6.26 -24.32 -2.67
C GLU A 53 -6.74 -23.09 -1.89
N THR A 54 -6.40 -21.89 -2.38
CA THR A 54 -6.91 -20.63 -1.81
C THR A 54 -8.43 -20.58 -1.86
N ILE A 55 -9.04 -20.95 -3.00
CA ILE A 55 -10.48 -20.94 -3.17
C ILE A 55 -11.15 -21.96 -2.23
N THR A 56 -10.58 -23.15 -2.06
CA THR A 56 -11.10 -24.17 -1.13
C THR A 56 -11.10 -23.66 0.31
N GLU A 57 -10.02 -23.02 0.74
CA GLU A 57 -9.93 -22.37 2.05
C GLU A 57 -11.01 -21.29 2.22
N LEU A 58 -11.13 -20.39 1.24
CA LEU A 58 -12.12 -19.31 1.29
C LEU A 58 -13.56 -19.81 1.30
N LYS A 59 -13.88 -20.92 0.62
CA LYS A 59 -15.24 -21.51 0.63
C LYS A 59 -15.65 -21.97 2.03
N ASN A 60 -14.71 -22.44 2.85
CA ASN A 60 -14.99 -22.89 4.21
C ASN A 60 -15.41 -21.74 5.15
N GLU A 61 -15.07 -20.50 4.81
CA GLU A 61 -15.41 -19.32 5.62
C GLU A 61 -16.87 -18.87 5.44
N LYS A 62 -17.56 -19.34 4.39
CA LYS A 62 -18.99 -19.05 4.11
C LYS A 62 -19.33 -17.56 4.07
N PHE A 63 -18.60 -16.79 3.26
CA PHE A 63 -18.79 -15.35 3.11
C PHE A 63 -20.19 -14.99 2.60
N ASP A 64 -20.74 -13.88 3.10
CA ASP A 64 -21.96 -13.25 2.58
C ASP A 64 -21.68 -12.38 1.36
N TYR A 65 -20.54 -11.69 1.34
CA TYR A 65 -20.14 -10.74 0.31
C TYR A 65 -18.65 -10.81 -0.01
N VAL A 66 -18.32 -10.49 -1.26
CA VAL A 66 -16.95 -10.28 -1.72
C VAL A 66 -16.79 -8.88 -2.27
N ILE A 67 -15.89 -8.10 -1.68
CA ILE A 67 -15.51 -6.78 -2.15
C ILE A 67 -14.16 -6.90 -2.90
N ASP A 68 -14.21 -6.74 -4.23
CA ASP A 68 -13.02 -6.87 -5.08
C ASP A 68 -12.41 -5.50 -5.39
N LEU A 69 -11.44 -5.11 -4.61
CA LEU A 69 -10.69 -3.85 -4.77
C LEU A 69 -9.55 -3.96 -5.80
N HIS A 70 -9.28 -5.18 -6.31
CA HIS A 70 -8.18 -5.39 -7.26
C HIS A 70 -8.64 -5.51 -8.71
N ASN A 71 -9.81 -6.11 -8.96
CA ASN A 71 -10.38 -6.34 -10.30
C ASN A 71 -9.34 -6.90 -11.31
N SER A 72 -8.79 -8.07 -11.00
CA SER A 72 -7.88 -8.85 -11.84
C SER A 72 -8.52 -10.15 -12.29
N LEU A 73 -7.97 -10.82 -13.31
CA LEU A 73 -8.46 -12.14 -13.73
C LEU A 73 -8.53 -13.12 -12.56
N ARG A 74 -7.54 -13.10 -11.67
CA ARG A 74 -7.49 -13.95 -10.48
C ARG A 74 -8.62 -13.63 -9.51
N SER A 75 -8.87 -12.36 -9.19
CA SER A 75 -9.96 -11.97 -8.29
C SER A 75 -11.34 -12.26 -8.89
N VAL A 76 -11.48 -12.17 -10.20
CA VAL A 76 -12.71 -12.59 -10.91
C VAL A 76 -12.96 -14.09 -10.73
N LEU A 77 -11.93 -14.93 -10.91
CA LEU A 77 -12.04 -16.38 -10.69
C LEU A 77 -12.42 -16.71 -9.24
N VAL A 78 -11.81 -16.04 -8.26
CA VAL A 78 -12.17 -16.21 -6.83
C VAL A 78 -13.65 -15.89 -6.62
N LYS A 79 -14.14 -14.75 -7.09
CA LYS A 79 -15.55 -14.35 -6.94
C LYS A 79 -16.51 -15.37 -7.56
N LEU A 80 -16.22 -15.79 -8.79
CA LEU A 80 -17.06 -16.77 -9.50
C LEU A 80 -17.13 -18.10 -8.75
N GLN A 81 -16.00 -18.55 -8.21
CA GLN A 81 -15.91 -19.82 -7.48
C GLN A 81 -16.55 -19.78 -6.09
N LEU A 82 -16.57 -18.61 -5.45
CA LEU A 82 -17.26 -18.42 -4.17
C LEU A 82 -18.77 -18.32 -4.35
N GLY A 83 -19.25 -17.83 -5.51
CA GLY A 83 -20.68 -17.81 -5.85
C GLY A 83 -21.55 -16.88 -5.00
N VAL A 84 -20.93 -15.94 -4.26
CA VAL A 84 -21.63 -14.99 -3.38
C VAL A 84 -21.76 -13.62 -4.02
N ARG A 85 -22.63 -12.77 -3.45
CA ARG A 85 -22.79 -11.39 -3.91
C ARG A 85 -21.46 -10.66 -3.90
N SER A 86 -21.17 -9.86 -4.92
CA SER A 86 -19.89 -9.15 -4.99
C SER A 86 -20.03 -7.74 -5.53
N SER A 87 -19.21 -6.84 -4.99
CA SER A 87 -18.98 -5.49 -5.53
C SER A 87 -17.54 -5.38 -6.01
N THR A 88 -17.32 -4.66 -7.10
CA THR A 88 -16.00 -4.62 -7.76
C THR A 88 -15.58 -3.20 -8.07
N PHE A 89 -14.37 -2.88 -7.69
CA PHE A 89 -13.72 -1.61 -7.99
C PHE A 89 -13.62 -1.36 -9.51
N ASN A 90 -14.11 -0.20 -9.94
CA ASN A 90 -14.02 0.21 -11.33
C ASN A 90 -12.65 0.86 -11.60
N LYS A 91 -11.79 0.17 -12.35
CA LYS A 91 -10.45 0.66 -12.75
C LYS A 91 -10.50 1.76 -13.81
N MET A 92 -11.68 2.05 -14.38
CA MET A 92 -11.85 3.04 -15.45
C MET A 92 -10.87 2.83 -16.63
N ARG A 93 -10.60 1.57 -16.97
CA ARG A 93 -9.61 1.22 -18.02
C ARG A 93 -9.92 1.87 -19.35
N PHE A 94 -11.19 1.87 -19.76
CA PHE A 94 -11.63 2.48 -21.01
C PHE A 94 -11.42 4.01 -21.00
N ARG A 95 -11.81 4.70 -19.91
CA ARG A 95 -11.60 6.14 -19.78
C ARG A 95 -10.12 6.52 -19.80
N LYS A 96 -9.27 5.74 -19.11
CA LYS A 96 -7.82 5.91 -19.14
C LYS A 96 -7.24 5.66 -20.54
N TRP A 97 -7.73 4.67 -21.27
CA TRP A 97 -7.34 4.40 -22.65
C TRP A 97 -7.72 5.57 -23.58
N LEU A 98 -8.95 6.12 -23.44
CA LEU A 98 -9.38 7.31 -24.18
C LEU A 98 -8.46 8.51 -23.89
N ALA A 99 -8.12 8.75 -22.63
CA ALA A 99 -7.24 9.84 -22.22
C ALA A 99 -5.84 9.70 -22.85
N LEU A 100 -5.29 8.49 -22.88
CA LEU A 100 -3.96 8.23 -23.43
C LEU A 100 -3.95 8.27 -24.97
N ARG A 101 -4.97 7.70 -25.63
CA ARG A 101 -4.98 7.53 -27.10
C ARG A 101 -5.49 8.79 -27.81
N PHE A 102 -6.49 9.45 -27.25
CA PHE A 102 -7.18 10.59 -27.89
C PHE A 102 -7.02 11.90 -27.12
N LYS A 103 -6.27 11.91 -26.01
CA LYS A 103 -6.12 13.06 -25.12
C LYS A 103 -7.45 13.60 -24.53
N ILE A 104 -8.50 12.77 -24.56
CA ILE A 104 -9.82 13.09 -23.99
C ILE A 104 -9.83 12.63 -22.53
N ASN A 105 -9.59 13.56 -21.61
CA ASN A 105 -9.57 13.23 -20.18
C ASN A 105 -10.99 13.26 -19.59
N THR A 106 -11.60 12.09 -19.47
CA THR A 106 -12.89 11.86 -18.78
C THR A 106 -12.72 11.16 -17.44
N VAL A 107 -11.48 11.00 -16.97
CA VAL A 107 -11.19 10.35 -15.68
C VAL A 107 -11.51 11.36 -14.57
N PRO A 108 -12.44 11.07 -13.64
CA PRO A 108 -12.74 11.96 -12.53
C PRO A 108 -11.51 12.15 -11.63
N ALA A 109 -11.39 13.35 -11.07
CA ALA A 109 -10.32 13.69 -10.11
C ALA A 109 -10.55 13.11 -8.70
N THR A 110 -11.46 12.14 -8.55
CA THR A 110 -11.80 11.52 -7.28
C THR A 110 -10.61 10.73 -6.72
N HIS A 111 -10.35 10.87 -5.44
CA HIS A 111 -9.27 10.16 -4.76
C HIS A 111 -9.47 8.64 -4.82
N LEU A 112 -8.39 7.87 -4.79
CA LEU A 112 -8.47 6.40 -4.92
C LEU A 112 -9.23 5.76 -3.75
N VAL A 113 -9.10 6.29 -2.54
CA VAL A 113 -9.83 5.83 -1.34
C VAL A 113 -11.33 5.97 -1.55
N ASP A 114 -11.82 7.13 -2.03
CA ASP A 114 -13.25 7.34 -2.27
C ASP A 114 -13.81 6.33 -3.27
N ARG A 115 -13.05 6.08 -4.33
CA ARG A 115 -13.42 5.08 -5.34
C ARG A 115 -13.39 3.64 -4.80
N TYR A 116 -12.59 3.35 -3.79
CA TYR A 116 -12.65 2.08 -3.06
C TYR A 116 -13.86 2.06 -2.14
N MET A 117 -14.16 3.16 -1.45
CA MET A 117 -15.35 3.29 -0.61
C MET A 117 -16.65 3.11 -1.40
N ASP A 118 -16.70 3.55 -2.67
CA ASP A 118 -17.86 3.31 -3.56
C ASP A 118 -18.27 1.84 -3.63
N THR A 119 -17.32 0.91 -3.44
CA THR A 119 -17.59 -0.54 -3.50
C THR A 119 -18.39 -1.06 -2.31
N VAL A 120 -18.49 -0.31 -1.23
CA VAL A 120 -19.18 -0.71 0.02
C VAL A 120 -20.39 0.16 0.36
N THR A 121 -20.68 1.18 -0.45
CA THR A 121 -21.82 2.10 -0.23
C THR A 121 -23.17 1.39 -0.22
N PHE A 122 -23.32 0.30 -1.00
CA PHE A 122 -24.53 -0.51 -1.02
C PHE A 122 -24.83 -1.21 0.32
N LEU A 123 -23.84 -1.33 1.21
CA LEU A 123 -23.99 -1.81 2.60
C LEU A 123 -24.31 -0.66 3.59
N GLY A 124 -24.49 0.56 3.11
CA GLY A 124 -24.72 1.75 3.93
C GLY A 124 -23.44 2.34 4.55
N VAL A 125 -22.27 1.78 4.22
CA VAL A 125 -20.97 2.22 4.76
C VAL A 125 -20.51 3.49 4.05
N LYS A 126 -20.10 4.48 4.85
CA LYS A 126 -19.60 5.79 4.40
C LYS A 126 -18.12 5.98 4.73
N ASN A 127 -17.43 6.77 3.93
CA ASN A 127 -16.06 7.19 4.25
C ASN A 127 -16.07 8.02 5.55
N ASP A 128 -15.20 7.67 6.48
CA ASP A 128 -15.02 8.40 7.74
C ASP A 128 -14.00 9.55 7.61
N GLU A 129 -13.48 9.78 6.42
CA GLU A 129 -12.49 10.82 6.07
C GLU A 129 -11.19 10.76 6.88
N ALA A 130 -11.01 9.73 7.68
CA ALA A 130 -9.77 9.51 8.40
C ALA A 130 -8.66 9.03 7.45
N PRO A 131 -7.38 9.31 7.77
CA PRO A 131 -6.26 8.88 6.93
C PRO A 131 -6.18 7.35 6.79
N ILE A 132 -5.31 6.90 5.90
CA ILE A 132 -4.97 5.48 5.75
C ILE A 132 -4.39 4.93 7.05
N ASP A 133 -4.65 3.66 7.33
CA ASP A 133 -4.16 2.99 8.53
C ASP A 133 -2.86 2.23 8.25
N TYR A 134 -1.95 2.33 9.19
CA TYR A 134 -0.80 1.45 9.31
C TYR A 134 -0.46 1.26 10.77
N PHE A 135 -0.43 0.03 11.25
CA PHE A 135 -0.22 -0.30 12.66
C PHE A 135 1.19 -0.86 12.84
N LEU A 136 1.94 -0.24 13.75
CA LEU A 136 3.23 -0.76 14.17
C LEU A 136 3.05 -1.61 15.43
N PRO A 137 3.85 -2.66 15.62
CA PRO A 137 3.89 -3.39 16.90
C PRO A 137 4.14 -2.43 18.06
N SER A 138 3.49 -2.65 19.20
CA SER A 138 3.59 -1.77 20.39
C SER A 138 5.01 -1.62 20.92
N ASN A 139 5.88 -2.60 20.68
CA ASN A 139 7.30 -2.61 21.06
C ASN A 139 8.23 -2.15 19.94
N PHE A 140 7.69 -1.64 18.83
CA PHE A 140 8.52 -1.17 17.72
C PHE A 140 9.32 0.05 18.11
N SER A 141 10.63 0.01 17.91
CA SER A 141 11.54 1.14 18.05
C SER A 141 12.45 1.22 16.84
N ILE A 142 12.56 2.40 16.28
CA ILE A 142 13.47 2.68 15.16
C ILE A 142 14.92 2.91 15.59
N ASN A 143 15.16 3.15 16.88
CA ASN A 143 16.46 3.58 17.37
C ASN A 143 17.57 2.56 17.10
N HIS A 144 17.26 1.26 17.14
CA HIS A 144 18.23 0.21 16.84
C HIS A 144 18.57 0.07 15.33
N LEU A 145 17.78 0.69 14.47
CA LEU A 145 17.97 0.66 13.01
C LEU A 145 18.79 1.86 12.49
N LEU A 146 18.91 2.90 13.31
CA LEU A 146 19.56 4.15 12.91
C LEU A 146 20.84 4.40 13.72
N PRO A 147 21.88 5.03 13.12
CA PRO A 147 23.01 5.55 13.86
C PRO A 147 22.58 6.55 14.95
N GLU A 148 23.32 6.67 16.04
CA GLU A 148 23.01 7.57 17.15
C GLU A 148 22.78 9.01 16.69
N THR A 149 23.56 9.47 15.71
CA THR A 149 23.44 10.81 15.12
C THR A 149 22.10 11.06 14.42
N HIS A 150 21.35 10.00 14.08
CA HIS A 150 20.07 10.04 13.35
C HIS A 150 18.87 9.66 14.23
N GLN A 151 19.03 9.54 15.56
CA GLN A 151 17.95 9.07 16.44
C GLN A 151 17.05 10.19 16.97
N LYS A 152 17.50 11.45 17.01
CA LYS A 152 16.72 12.56 17.57
C LYS A 152 15.81 13.21 16.55
N ALA A 153 16.40 13.82 15.53
CA ALA A 153 15.67 14.48 14.45
C ALA A 153 16.43 14.29 13.15
N TYR A 154 15.71 13.94 12.08
CA TYR A 154 16.29 13.69 10.77
C TYR A 154 15.27 13.91 9.65
N TRP A 155 15.77 14.14 8.45
CA TRP A 155 14.99 14.10 7.24
C TRP A 155 15.00 12.69 6.65
N VAL A 156 13.87 12.26 6.14
CA VAL A 156 13.78 11.02 5.35
C VAL A 156 13.67 11.37 3.88
N PHE A 157 14.55 10.79 3.06
CA PHE A 157 14.52 10.97 1.62
C PHE A 157 14.35 9.62 0.92
N ILE A 158 13.19 9.40 0.29
CA ILE A 158 12.91 8.17 -0.45
C ILE A 158 13.46 8.34 -1.87
N ILE A 159 14.53 7.61 -2.20
CA ILE A 159 15.18 7.66 -3.52
C ILE A 159 14.73 6.56 -4.47
N GLY A 160 14.07 5.53 -3.93
CA GLY A 160 13.59 4.39 -4.69
C GLY A 160 12.22 4.62 -5.33
N ALA A 161 12.02 4.13 -6.56
CA ALA A 161 10.72 3.99 -7.20
C ALA A 161 10.78 2.89 -8.27
N MET A 162 9.66 2.23 -8.53
CA MET A 162 9.57 1.17 -9.55
C MET A 162 9.91 1.66 -10.96
N HIS A 163 9.50 2.88 -11.30
CA HIS A 163 9.78 3.47 -12.62
C HIS A 163 10.88 4.53 -12.51
N PHE A 164 11.86 4.44 -13.39
CA PHE A 164 12.98 5.40 -13.47
C PHE A 164 12.51 6.87 -13.54
N THR A 165 11.44 7.14 -14.28
CA THR A 165 10.86 8.49 -14.42
C THR A 165 10.32 9.10 -13.10
N LYS A 166 10.18 8.27 -12.06
CA LYS A 166 9.77 8.71 -10.72
C LYS A 166 10.95 8.88 -9.75
N ARG A 167 12.17 8.57 -10.18
CA ARG A 167 13.40 8.70 -9.37
C ARG A 167 14.02 10.08 -9.63
N MET A 168 14.39 10.76 -8.55
CA MET A 168 15.18 11.98 -8.67
C MET A 168 16.65 11.63 -8.97
N PRO A 169 17.33 12.26 -9.94
CA PRO A 169 18.74 12.03 -10.21
C PRO A 169 19.62 12.34 -9.00
N ASN A 170 20.69 11.54 -8.76
CA ASN A 170 21.57 11.65 -7.59
C ASN A 170 22.10 13.07 -7.37
N TYR A 171 22.52 13.77 -8.43
CA TYR A 171 23.05 15.14 -8.32
C TYR A 171 22.03 16.13 -7.77
N LYS A 172 20.72 15.95 -8.09
CA LYS A 172 19.63 16.79 -7.56
C LYS A 172 19.36 16.46 -6.09
N VAL A 173 19.39 15.17 -5.72
CA VAL A 173 19.27 14.75 -4.32
C VAL A 173 20.40 15.35 -3.50
N ILE A 174 21.66 15.23 -3.97
CA ILE A 174 22.82 15.81 -3.32
C ILE A 174 22.69 17.33 -3.16
N SER A 175 22.28 18.02 -4.22
CA SER A 175 22.09 19.48 -4.18
C SER A 175 21.01 19.91 -3.19
N LEU A 176 19.93 19.13 -3.07
CA LEU A 176 18.85 19.39 -2.11
C LEU A 176 19.35 19.12 -0.68
N CYS A 177 19.98 17.96 -0.45
CA CYS A 177 20.45 17.55 0.87
C CYS A 177 21.47 18.53 1.46
N LYS A 178 22.33 19.15 0.63
CA LYS A 178 23.27 20.19 1.07
C LYS A 178 22.61 21.42 1.69
N LYS A 179 21.32 21.63 1.43
CA LYS A 179 20.54 22.76 1.96
C LYS A 179 19.83 22.44 3.28
N LEU A 180 19.87 21.17 3.71
CA LEU A 180 19.23 20.71 4.93
C LEU A 180 20.20 20.73 6.10
N SER A 181 19.71 21.10 7.27
CA SER A 181 20.51 21.25 8.50
C SER A 181 20.47 20.04 9.43
N LEU A 182 19.53 19.11 9.21
CA LEU A 182 19.39 17.90 10.03
C LEU A 182 19.99 16.70 9.30
N PRO A 183 20.39 15.65 10.05
CA PRO A 183 20.79 14.36 9.48
C PRO A 183 19.75 13.82 8.52
N ILE A 184 20.18 13.03 7.56
CA ILE A 184 19.33 12.52 6.47
C ILE A 184 19.41 11.00 6.43
N VAL A 185 18.26 10.35 6.39
CA VAL A 185 18.12 8.91 6.16
C VAL A 185 17.61 8.70 4.74
N LEU A 186 18.39 8.00 3.91
CA LEU A 186 17.95 7.59 2.57
C LEU A 186 17.22 6.27 2.66
N LEU A 187 16.01 6.21 2.08
CA LEU A 187 15.20 5.00 1.98
C LEU A 187 15.03 4.55 0.53
N GLY A 188 15.07 3.25 0.33
CA GLY A 188 14.85 2.61 -0.96
C GLY A 188 15.04 1.10 -0.87
N GLY A 189 14.66 0.37 -1.92
CA GLY A 189 14.96 -1.05 -2.03
C GLY A 189 16.41 -1.31 -2.39
N ASP A 190 16.78 -2.60 -2.51
CA ASP A 190 18.12 -3.04 -2.93
C ASP A 190 18.52 -2.47 -4.29
N ASP A 191 17.53 -2.25 -5.17
CA ASP A 191 17.71 -1.74 -6.53
C ASP A 191 18.27 -0.30 -6.61
N VAL A 192 18.28 0.44 -5.50
CA VAL A 192 18.83 1.79 -5.39
C VAL A 192 19.92 1.93 -4.31
N LYS A 193 20.38 0.81 -3.75
CA LYS A 193 21.42 0.81 -2.72
C LYS A 193 22.70 1.52 -3.17
N GLN A 194 23.18 1.22 -4.37
CA GLN A 194 24.37 1.86 -4.95
C GLN A 194 24.18 3.38 -5.10
N ASN A 195 22.99 3.82 -5.57
CA ASN A 195 22.68 5.25 -5.63
C ASN A 195 22.74 5.91 -4.24
N GLY A 196 22.22 5.21 -3.22
CA GLY A 196 22.31 5.67 -1.83
C GLY A 196 23.75 5.77 -1.34
N ASP A 197 24.61 4.82 -1.68
CA ASP A 197 26.03 4.83 -1.32
C ASP A 197 26.78 5.99 -1.99
N GLU A 198 26.51 6.28 -3.26
CA GLU A 198 27.05 7.44 -3.98
C GLU A 198 26.64 8.76 -3.32
N ILE A 199 25.35 8.91 -2.96
CA ILE A 199 24.84 10.11 -2.30
C ILE A 199 25.46 10.28 -0.91
N ALA A 200 25.53 9.21 -0.11
CA ALA A 200 26.11 9.22 1.22
C ALA A 200 27.60 9.56 1.16
N SER A 201 28.36 9.00 0.21
CA SER A 201 29.78 9.32 0.00
C SER A 201 30.01 10.79 -0.35
N ALA A 202 29.13 11.39 -1.13
CA ALA A 202 29.22 12.80 -1.52
C ALA A 202 28.86 13.79 -0.40
N LEU A 203 28.09 13.38 0.60
CA LEU A 203 27.56 14.23 1.68
C LEU A 203 28.17 13.92 3.07
N GLY A 204 28.88 12.81 3.18
CA GLY A 204 29.56 12.40 4.42
C GLY A 204 28.60 11.94 5.53
N PRO A 205 29.00 12.06 6.81
CA PRO A 205 28.30 11.44 7.95
C PRO A 205 26.90 12.00 8.23
N MET A 206 26.53 13.09 7.60
CA MET A 206 25.16 13.62 7.68
C MET A 206 24.11 12.71 7.01
N VAL A 207 24.54 11.79 6.16
CA VAL A 207 23.63 10.94 5.39
C VAL A 207 23.85 9.47 5.73
N TYR A 208 22.81 8.84 6.22
CA TYR A 208 22.75 7.39 6.43
C TYR A 208 22.00 6.71 5.30
N ASN A 209 22.68 5.82 4.58
CA ASN A 209 22.04 5.00 3.56
C ASN A 209 21.39 3.77 4.20
N ALA A 210 20.06 3.77 4.30
CA ALA A 210 19.23 2.65 4.77
C ALA A 210 18.59 1.84 3.62
N CYS A 211 18.96 2.11 2.36
CA CYS A 211 18.43 1.37 1.21
C CYS A 211 18.80 -0.12 1.29
N GLY A 212 17.80 -0.98 1.16
CA GLY A 212 17.96 -2.43 1.27
C GLY A 212 18.27 -2.95 2.67
N LYS A 213 18.14 -2.13 3.72
CA LYS A 213 18.40 -2.53 5.11
C LYS A 213 17.14 -2.58 5.98
N LEU A 214 16.03 -2.01 5.50
CA LEU A 214 14.76 -1.88 6.23
C LEU A 214 13.63 -2.55 5.46
#